data_65b76c0e516250704e4f370605548c13
#
_entry.id   65b76c0e516250704e4f370605548c13
#
_cell.length_a   1.000
_cell.length_b   1.000
_cell.length_c   1.000
_cell.angle_alpha   90.00
_cell.angle_beta   90.00
_cell.angle_gamma   90.00
#
_symmetry.space_group_name_H-M   'P 1'
#
loop_
_entity.id
_entity.type
_entity.pdbx_description
1 polymer ?
#
loop_
_entity_poly.entity_id
_entity_poly.type
_entity_poly.pdbx_seq_one_letter_code
_entity_poly.pdbx_strand_id
1 'polypeptide(L)'
;MKKEYYEAYEDRYKDAYDNNMLWETKDFSKDVIKVINDYNITKNNSILEVGCGEGRDIIYLLNIGYYNILGIDYSKTVINKCNELTSNKYVNNFKSLDIMKDKLNKKYDFIYSVAVIHMFLKEEHRNLFYKFIYEHLNDNGIALVISMGDGTSTYKSNIDDAFKKVVRKNINTNKEIMVTSTSCNIVDFATFKEEIIRNNFKIIKCYISSDIPNFDKCICAIISK
;
A
#
# COMPACT_ATOMS: atom_id res chain seq x y z
N MET A 1 2.93 16.00 -20.69
CA MET A 1 3.89 14.99 -20.16
C MET A 1 3.30 13.61 -20.36
N LYS A 2 4.12 12.60 -20.68
CA LYS A 2 3.66 11.20 -20.79
C LYS A 2 3.36 10.71 -19.38
N LYS A 3 2.20 10.08 -19.19
CA LYS A 3 1.83 9.47 -17.89
C LYS A 3 2.84 8.36 -17.54
N GLU A 4 3.23 8.26 -16.28
CA GLU A 4 3.99 7.12 -15.77
C GLU A 4 3.05 5.93 -15.57
N TYR A 5 3.56 4.71 -15.76
CA TYR A 5 2.77 3.48 -15.75
C TYR A 5 2.00 3.26 -14.42
N TYR A 6 2.55 3.70 -13.28
CA TYR A 6 1.88 3.58 -11.98
C TYR A 6 0.68 4.53 -11.85
N GLU A 7 0.60 5.57 -12.68
CA GLU A 7 -0.56 6.49 -12.70
C GLU A 7 -1.83 5.80 -13.23
N ALA A 8 -1.72 4.61 -13.81
CA ALA A 8 -2.85 3.79 -14.24
C ALA A 8 -3.81 3.41 -13.08
N TYR A 9 -3.35 3.45 -11.84
CA TYR A 9 -4.19 3.19 -10.66
C TYR A 9 -5.27 4.24 -10.47
N GLU A 10 -5.02 5.51 -10.81
CA GLU A 10 -6.05 6.55 -10.81
C GLU A 10 -7.20 6.21 -11.78
N ASP A 11 -6.86 5.80 -12.99
CA ASP A 11 -7.85 5.42 -14.01
C ASP A 11 -8.58 4.12 -13.61
N ARG A 12 -7.89 3.19 -12.94
CA ARG A 12 -8.46 1.94 -12.44
C ARG A 12 -9.51 2.15 -11.35
N TYR A 13 -9.26 3.05 -10.39
CA TYR A 13 -10.23 3.38 -9.36
C TYR A 13 -11.47 4.07 -9.96
N LYS A 14 -11.29 4.98 -10.92
CA LYS A 14 -12.41 5.58 -11.65
C LYS A 14 -13.28 4.52 -12.33
N ASP A 15 -12.65 3.62 -13.09
CA ASP A 15 -13.37 2.55 -13.77
C ASP A 15 -14.15 1.66 -12.79
N ALA A 16 -13.58 1.35 -11.62
CA ALA A 16 -14.25 0.56 -10.60
C ALA A 16 -15.48 1.29 -10.04
N TYR A 17 -15.34 2.57 -9.69
CA TYR A 17 -16.42 3.36 -9.10
C TYR A 17 -17.53 3.69 -10.10
N ASP A 18 -17.19 3.92 -11.36
CA ASP A 18 -18.17 4.07 -12.45
C ASP A 18 -19.04 2.80 -12.65
N ASN A 19 -18.50 1.65 -12.25
CA ASN A 19 -19.21 0.37 -12.21
C ASN A 19 -19.81 0.02 -10.84
N ASN A 20 -19.91 0.99 -9.92
CA ASN A 20 -20.41 0.81 -8.54
C ASN A 20 -19.69 -0.32 -7.78
N MET A 21 -18.39 -0.49 -8.01
CA MET A 21 -17.57 -1.50 -7.37
C MET A 21 -16.59 -0.84 -6.41
N LEU A 22 -16.53 -1.30 -5.16
CA LEU A 22 -15.39 -1.10 -4.29
C LEU A 22 -14.33 -2.16 -4.63
N TRP A 23 -13.08 -1.73 -4.66
CA TRP A 23 -11.97 -2.60 -5.01
C TRP A 23 -11.55 -3.49 -3.85
N GLU A 24 -11.60 -2.94 -2.64
CA GLU A 24 -11.15 -3.63 -1.44
C GLU A 24 -12.30 -4.28 -0.68
N THR A 25 -11.96 -5.26 0.16
CA THR A 25 -12.87 -5.83 1.14
C THR A 25 -12.93 -4.93 2.38
N LYS A 26 -13.94 -5.16 3.24
CA LYS A 26 -14.06 -4.46 4.53
C LYS A 26 -13.11 -5.01 5.60
N ASP A 27 -12.49 -6.17 5.35
CA ASP A 27 -11.63 -6.83 6.33
C ASP A 27 -10.26 -6.15 6.37
N PHE A 28 -9.78 -5.85 7.57
CA PHE A 28 -8.47 -5.24 7.78
C PHE A 28 -7.33 -6.27 7.68
N SER A 29 -6.11 -5.79 7.45
CA SER A 29 -4.90 -6.60 7.40
C SER A 29 -4.46 -7.01 8.80
N LYS A 30 -4.62 -8.30 9.16
CA LYS A 30 -4.29 -8.81 10.51
C LYS A 30 -2.82 -8.62 10.86
N ASP A 31 -1.91 -8.67 9.88
CA ASP A 31 -0.49 -8.44 10.09
C ASP A 31 -0.18 -7.03 10.61
N VAL A 32 -0.92 -6.02 10.16
CA VAL A 32 -0.78 -4.64 10.67
C VAL A 32 -1.10 -4.60 12.17
N ILE A 33 -2.22 -5.21 12.58
CA ILE A 33 -2.63 -5.27 13.99
C ILE A 33 -1.65 -6.10 14.81
N LYS A 34 -1.16 -7.21 14.26
CA LYS A 34 -0.14 -8.04 14.92
C LYS A 34 1.13 -7.24 15.18
N VAL A 35 1.63 -6.47 14.21
CA VAL A 35 2.82 -5.63 14.41
C VAL A 35 2.55 -4.54 15.44
N ILE A 36 1.38 -3.89 15.41
CA ILE A 36 0.98 -2.90 16.41
C ILE A 36 1.09 -3.48 17.83
N ASN A 37 0.60 -4.70 18.04
CA ASN A 37 0.62 -5.37 19.34
C ASN A 37 2.04 -5.85 19.71
N ASP A 38 2.73 -6.54 18.80
CA ASP A 38 4.04 -7.16 19.05
C ASP A 38 5.12 -6.10 19.36
N TYR A 39 5.00 -4.89 18.79
CA TYR A 39 5.95 -3.79 18.97
C TYR A 39 5.42 -2.67 19.85
N ASN A 40 4.31 -2.89 20.57
CA ASN A 40 3.73 -1.93 21.51
C ASN A 40 3.47 -0.55 20.88
N ILE A 41 2.99 -0.50 19.65
CA ILE A 41 2.56 0.74 19.00
C ILE A 41 1.27 1.21 19.68
N THR A 42 1.36 2.31 20.42
CA THR A 42 0.25 2.85 21.19
C THR A 42 -0.57 3.88 20.39
N LYS A 43 -1.70 4.29 20.93
CA LYS A 43 -2.54 5.34 20.33
C LYS A 43 -1.88 6.72 20.26
N ASN A 44 -0.81 6.92 21.03
CA ASN A 44 -0.01 8.16 21.02
C ASN A 44 1.03 8.18 19.90
N ASN A 45 1.43 7.01 19.39
CA ASN A 45 2.39 6.93 18.31
C ASN A 45 1.81 7.48 17.02
N SER A 46 2.69 8.08 16.21
CA SER A 46 2.33 8.57 14.89
C SER A 46 2.46 7.44 13.86
N ILE A 47 1.40 7.25 13.06
CA ILE A 47 1.29 6.16 12.09
C ILE A 47 1.10 6.72 10.69
N LEU A 48 1.76 6.10 9.70
CA LEU A 48 1.57 6.41 8.27
C LEU A 48 1.29 5.13 7.50
N GLU A 49 0.22 5.12 6.72
CA GLU A 49 -0.01 4.12 5.68
C GLU A 49 0.37 4.70 4.32
N VAL A 50 1.28 4.01 3.62
CA VAL A 50 1.70 4.35 2.25
C VAL A 50 0.95 3.49 1.26
N GLY A 51 0.15 4.12 0.38
CA GLY A 51 -0.76 3.46 -0.55
C GLY A 51 -2.00 2.91 0.16
N CYS A 52 -2.74 3.79 0.84
CA CYS A 52 -3.86 3.38 1.69
C CYS A 52 -5.09 2.86 0.92
N GLY A 53 -5.12 2.98 -0.41
CA GLY A 53 -6.27 2.57 -1.21
C GLY A 53 -7.58 3.17 -0.68
N GLU A 54 -8.62 2.36 -0.56
CA GLU A 54 -9.94 2.75 -0.01
C GLU A 54 -9.95 2.95 1.52
N GLY A 55 -8.76 2.95 2.16
CA GLY A 55 -8.59 3.27 3.58
C GLY A 55 -9.00 2.17 4.55
N ARG A 56 -9.09 0.93 4.09
CA ARG A 56 -9.52 -0.23 4.87
C ARG A 56 -8.86 -0.32 6.25
N ASP A 57 -7.53 -0.31 6.28
CA ASP A 57 -6.76 -0.46 7.51
C ASP A 57 -6.80 0.82 8.35
N ILE A 58 -6.73 2.00 7.72
CA ILE A 58 -6.88 3.30 8.40
C ILE A 58 -8.25 3.42 9.09
N ILE A 59 -9.34 3.11 8.39
CA ILE A 59 -10.71 3.22 8.93
C ILE A 59 -10.86 2.29 10.15
N TYR A 60 -10.31 1.07 10.06
CA TYR A 60 -10.32 0.15 11.19
C TYR A 60 -9.57 0.73 12.40
N LEU A 61 -8.33 1.22 12.18
CA LEU A 61 -7.50 1.81 13.24
C LEU A 61 -8.14 3.04 13.86
N LEU A 62 -8.74 3.93 13.07
CA LEU A 62 -9.50 5.09 13.56
C LEU A 62 -10.67 4.67 14.45
N ASN A 63 -11.39 3.61 14.06
CA ASN A 63 -12.55 3.12 14.84
C ASN A 63 -12.14 2.51 16.20
N ILE A 64 -10.92 2.00 16.34
CA ILE A 64 -10.39 1.52 17.61
C ILE A 64 -9.55 2.56 18.37
N GLY A 65 -9.53 3.80 17.86
CA GLY A 65 -9.00 4.98 18.59
C GLY A 65 -7.58 5.40 18.27
N TYR A 66 -6.99 4.95 17.15
CA TYR A 66 -5.70 5.46 16.65
C TYR A 66 -5.92 6.70 15.78
N TYR A 67 -5.99 7.87 16.40
CA TYR A 67 -6.30 9.12 15.68
C TYR A 67 -5.07 9.82 15.10
N ASN A 68 -3.84 9.52 15.61
CA ASN A 68 -2.60 10.09 15.11
C ASN A 68 -2.08 9.27 13.90
N ILE A 69 -2.93 9.07 12.91
CA ILE A 69 -2.67 8.26 11.72
C ILE A 69 -2.98 9.06 10.45
N LEU A 70 -2.17 8.86 9.42
CA LEU A 70 -2.37 9.40 8.07
C LEU A 70 -2.29 8.28 7.04
N GLY A 71 -3.25 8.20 6.14
CA GLY A 71 -3.19 7.40 4.94
C GLY A 71 -2.87 8.29 3.74
N ILE A 72 -1.92 7.86 2.93
CA ILE A 72 -1.59 8.53 1.67
C ILE A 72 -1.78 7.58 0.50
N ASP A 73 -2.27 8.10 -0.61
CA ASP A 73 -2.34 7.39 -1.88
C ASP A 73 -2.10 8.35 -3.04
N TYR A 74 -1.53 7.85 -4.13
CA TYR A 74 -1.37 8.63 -5.36
C TYR A 74 -2.71 9.08 -5.92
N SER A 75 -3.71 8.20 -5.91
CA SER A 75 -5.01 8.42 -6.51
C SER A 75 -5.86 9.41 -5.70
N LYS A 76 -6.16 10.55 -6.31
CA LYS A 76 -7.11 11.52 -5.74
C LYS A 76 -8.52 10.94 -5.69
N THR A 77 -8.86 10.09 -6.66
CA THR A 77 -10.18 9.43 -6.73
C THR A 77 -10.40 8.52 -5.52
N VAL A 78 -9.40 7.73 -5.12
CA VAL A 78 -9.53 6.85 -3.96
C VAL A 78 -9.54 7.61 -2.65
N ILE A 79 -8.79 8.71 -2.52
CA ILE A 79 -8.83 9.56 -1.32
C ILE A 79 -10.21 10.22 -1.15
N ASN A 80 -10.82 10.68 -2.23
CA ASN A 80 -12.19 11.18 -2.18
C ASN A 80 -13.16 10.06 -1.71
N LYS A 81 -12.96 8.83 -2.19
CA LYS A 81 -13.76 7.68 -1.75
C LYS A 81 -13.59 7.38 -0.26
N CYS A 82 -12.37 7.46 0.30
CA CYS A 82 -12.14 7.33 1.74
C CYS A 82 -12.96 8.35 2.55
N ASN A 83 -12.99 9.59 2.08
CA ASN A 83 -13.79 10.64 2.72
C ASN A 83 -15.29 10.35 2.65
N GLU A 84 -15.79 9.89 1.51
CA GLU A 84 -17.20 9.45 1.37
C GLU A 84 -17.53 8.28 2.30
N LEU A 85 -16.72 7.23 2.32
CA LEU A 85 -16.91 6.04 3.16
C LEU A 85 -16.93 6.36 4.66
N THR A 86 -16.24 7.42 5.05
CA THR A 86 -16.22 7.89 6.45
C THR A 86 -17.20 9.05 6.72
N SER A 87 -18.10 9.35 5.77
CA SER A 87 -19.03 10.49 5.84
C SER A 87 -18.30 11.80 6.19
N ASN A 88 -17.10 12.00 5.64
CA ASN A 88 -16.21 13.12 5.87
C ASN A 88 -15.74 13.32 7.34
N LYS A 89 -15.90 12.32 8.19
CA LYS A 89 -15.50 12.40 9.61
C LYS A 89 -13.99 12.51 9.78
N TYR A 90 -13.20 11.90 8.88
CA TYR A 90 -11.75 11.75 9.00
C TYR A 90 -10.97 12.36 7.83
N VAL A 91 -11.44 13.48 7.28
CA VAL A 91 -10.83 14.13 6.11
C VAL A 91 -9.35 14.49 6.30
N ASN A 92 -8.93 14.76 7.52
CA ASN A 92 -7.53 15.08 7.83
C ASN A 92 -6.62 13.83 7.95
N ASN A 93 -7.20 12.64 7.93
CA ASN A 93 -6.48 11.37 8.03
C ASN A 93 -6.20 10.74 6.66
N PHE A 94 -6.64 11.39 5.56
CA PHE A 94 -6.41 10.94 4.20
C PHE A 94 -5.84 12.07 3.35
N LYS A 95 -4.82 11.74 2.52
CA LYS A 95 -4.17 12.74 1.67
C LYS A 95 -3.74 12.12 0.34
N SER A 96 -4.10 12.76 -0.78
CA SER A 96 -3.51 12.42 -2.07
C SER A 96 -2.07 12.95 -2.12
N LEU A 97 -1.11 12.04 -2.40
CA LEU A 97 0.30 12.34 -2.43
C LEU A 97 1.06 11.35 -3.33
N ASP A 98 1.86 11.88 -4.25
CA ASP A 98 2.75 11.07 -5.10
C ASP A 98 4.12 10.90 -4.41
N ILE A 99 4.35 9.73 -3.82
CA ILE A 99 5.61 9.43 -3.12
C ILE A 99 6.85 9.45 -4.01
N MET A 100 6.68 9.47 -5.34
CA MET A 100 7.78 9.61 -6.29
C MET A 100 8.26 11.06 -6.43
N LYS A 101 7.43 12.03 -6.03
CA LYS A 101 7.67 13.48 -6.26
C LYS A 101 7.54 14.30 -4.99
N ASP A 102 6.62 13.90 -4.09
CA ASP A 102 6.20 14.70 -2.95
C ASP A 102 6.85 14.22 -1.64
N LYS A 103 6.83 15.08 -0.63
CA LYS A 103 7.30 14.78 0.73
C LYS A 103 6.28 15.24 1.76
N LEU A 104 6.34 14.62 2.95
CA LEU A 104 5.64 15.07 4.14
C LEU A 104 6.63 15.83 5.04
N ASN A 105 6.12 16.77 5.84
CA ASN A 105 6.92 17.54 6.79
C ASN A 105 7.00 16.89 8.18
N LYS A 106 6.63 15.60 8.29
CA LYS A 106 6.54 14.87 9.56
C LYS A 106 7.21 13.50 9.40
N LYS A 107 7.83 13.02 10.48
CA LYS A 107 8.25 11.63 10.63
C LYS A 107 7.26 10.87 11.50
N TYR A 108 7.29 9.54 11.38
CA TYR A 108 6.32 8.64 11.99
C TYR A 108 7.04 7.54 12.79
N ASP A 109 6.40 7.07 13.86
CA ASP A 109 6.90 5.99 14.70
C ASP A 109 6.66 4.62 14.06
N PHE A 110 5.54 4.50 13.34
CA PHE A 110 5.20 3.31 12.58
C PHE A 110 4.78 3.70 11.16
N ILE A 111 5.42 3.11 10.18
CA ILE A 111 5.01 3.23 8.77
C ILE A 111 4.65 1.83 8.26
N TYR A 112 3.52 1.70 7.58
CA TYR A 112 3.21 0.46 6.90
C TYR A 112 2.73 0.69 5.48
N SER A 113 2.89 -0.36 4.66
CA SER A 113 2.44 -0.38 3.28
C SER A 113 2.02 -1.79 2.91
N VAL A 114 0.78 -1.94 2.50
CA VAL A 114 0.18 -3.24 2.18
C VAL A 114 -0.08 -3.31 0.68
N ALA A 115 0.57 -4.25 0.02
CA ALA A 115 0.37 -4.54 -1.40
C ALA A 115 0.57 -3.32 -2.34
N VAL A 116 1.65 -2.56 -2.12
CA VAL A 116 2.02 -1.39 -2.94
C VAL A 116 3.30 -1.60 -3.72
N ILE A 117 4.40 -2.03 -3.08
CA ILE A 117 5.72 -2.09 -3.72
C ILE A 117 5.74 -2.98 -4.97
N HIS A 118 4.91 -4.02 -5.04
CA HIS A 118 4.79 -4.85 -6.23
C HIS A 118 4.19 -4.12 -7.44
N MET A 119 3.61 -2.93 -7.24
CA MET A 119 3.10 -2.10 -8.32
C MET A 119 4.23 -1.42 -9.12
N PHE A 120 5.43 -1.32 -8.54
CA PHE A 120 6.57 -0.64 -9.17
C PHE A 120 7.41 -1.59 -10.01
N LEU A 121 7.43 -1.37 -11.33
CA LEU A 121 8.18 -2.17 -12.30
C LEU A 121 9.65 -1.76 -12.39
N LYS A 122 9.93 -0.45 -12.25
CA LYS A 122 11.28 0.09 -12.37
C LYS A 122 11.97 0.01 -11.02
N GLU A 123 13.23 -0.43 -11.01
CA GLU A 123 14.07 -0.46 -9.81
C GLU A 123 14.19 0.92 -9.18
N GLU A 124 14.32 1.96 -10.00
CA GLU A 124 14.35 3.36 -9.54
C GLU A 124 13.12 3.70 -8.69
N HIS A 125 11.90 3.34 -9.12
CA HIS A 125 10.67 3.62 -8.38
C HIS A 125 10.57 2.80 -7.09
N ARG A 126 11.08 1.55 -7.08
CA ARG A 126 11.18 0.74 -5.87
C ARG A 126 12.14 1.36 -4.86
N ASN A 127 13.29 1.88 -5.33
CA ASN A 127 14.23 2.59 -4.47
C ASN A 127 13.64 3.91 -3.95
N LEU A 128 12.87 4.66 -4.75
CA LEU A 128 12.16 5.87 -4.29
C LEU A 128 11.09 5.53 -3.22
N PHE A 129 10.39 4.40 -3.35
CA PHE A 129 9.45 3.92 -2.33
C PHE A 129 10.16 3.69 -0.98
N TYR A 130 11.28 2.95 -0.98
CA TYR A 130 12.06 2.74 0.26
C TYR A 130 12.66 4.03 0.79
N LYS A 131 13.17 4.90 -0.09
CA LYS A 131 13.70 6.21 0.29
C LYS A 131 12.62 7.06 0.97
N PHE A 132 11.39 7.08 0.44
CA PHE A 132 10.28 7.78 1.05
C PHE A 132 10.02 7.27 2.48
N ILE A 133 9.96 5.95 2.68
CA ILE A 133 9.80 5.37 4.02
C ILE A 133 10.97 5.77 4.92
N TYR A 134 12.21 5.68 4.44
CA TYR A 134 13.41 6.02 5.22
C TYR A 134 13.40 7.48 5.69
N GLU A 135 13.07 8.41 4.80
CA GLU A 135 13.04 9.85 5.11
C GLU A 135 11.95 10.19 6.14
N HIS A 136 10.84 9.45 6.15
CA HIS A 136 9.68 9.73 7.01
C HIS A 136 9.58 8.82 8.24
N LEU A 137 10.45 7.82 8.41
CA LEU A 137 10.51 7.01 9.61
C LEU A 137 11.33 7.73 10.69
N ASN A 138 10.86 7.71 11.95
CA ASN A 138 11.65 8.12 13.10
C ASN A 138 12.84 7.18 13.31
N ASP A 139 13.92 7.64 13.97
CA ASP A 139 15.14 6.85 14.10
C ASP A 139 14.93 5.57 14.93
N ASN A 140 14.00 5.60 15.90
CA ASN A 140 13.56 4.45 16.69
C ASN A 140 12.24 3.84 16.16
N GLY A 141 11.79 4.27 14.99
CA GLY A 141 10.57 3.77 14.36
C GLY A 141 10.79 2.43 13.66
N ILE A 142 9.68 1.75 13.39
CA ILE A 142 9.67 0.55 12.56
C ILE A 142 8.77 0.72 11.35
N ALA A 143 9.07 -0.02 10.28
CA ALA A 143 8.17 -0.07 9.15
C ALA A 143 7.80 -1.52 8.81
N LEU A 144 6.55 -1.73 8.35
CA LEU A 144 6.05 -2.99 7.83
C LEU A 144 5.79 -2.83 6.33
N VAL A 145 6.52 -3.58 5.53
CA VAL A 145 6.33 -3.63 4.07
C VAL A 145 5.78 -4.99 3.69
N ILE A 146 4.61 -4.99 3.05
CA ILE A 146 3.93 -6.19 2.57
C ILE A 146 3.82 -6.11 1.05
N SER A 147 4.31 -7.13 0.37
CA SER A 147 4.26 -7.28 -1.08
C SER A 147 3.56 -8.57 -1.47
N MET A 148 2.82 -8.55 -2.56
CA MET A 148 2.29 -9.77 -3.17
C MET A 148 3.45 -10.70 -3.54
N GLY A 149 3.29 -12.01 -3.27
CA GLY A 149 4.26 -13.05 -3.62
C GLY A 149 4.35 -14.16 -2.58
N ASP A 150 4.79 -15.33 -3.02
CA ASP A 150 4.97 -16.52 -2.19
C ASP A 150 6.41 -16.71 -1.68
N GLY A 151 7.29 -15.75 -1.98
CA GLY A 151 8.72 -15.76 -1.61
C GLY A 151 9.61 -16.59 -2.52
N THR A 152 9.07 -17.27 -3.51
CA THR A 152 9.84 -18.13 -4.46
C THR A 152 9.60 -17.75 -5.90
N SER A 153 8.37 -17.42 -6.25
CA SER A 153 7.96 -17.08 -7.61
C SER A 153 8.31 -15.63 -7.94
N THR A 154 8.69 -15.41 -9.19
CA THR A 154 8.90 -14.05 -9.71
C THR A 154 7.99 -13.81 -10.91
N TYR A 155 7.48 -12.59 -11.04
CA TYR A 155 6.66 -12.17 -12.17
C TYR A 155 6.81 -10.68 -12.40
N LYS A 156 6.89 -10.27 -13.65
CA LYS A 156 6.92 -8.86 -14.03
C LYS A 156 6.04 -8.61 -15.24
N SER A 157 5.03 -7.76 -15.11
CA SER A 157 4.18 -7.37 -16.22
C SER A 157 4.94 -6.48 -17.22
N ASN A 158 4.49 -6.48 -18.48
CA ASN A 158 5.02 -5.53 -19.45
C ASN A 158 4.53 -4.11 -19.10
N ILE A 159 5.43 -3.15 -19.10
CA ILE A 159 5.12 -1.73 -18.83
C ILE A 159 4.13 -1.15 -19.86
N ASP A 160 4.17 -1.64 -21.10
CA ASP A 160 3.28 -1.19 -22.18
C ASP A 160 1.84 -1.71 -22.03
N ASP A 161 1.59 -2.60 -21.07
CA ASP A 161 0.25 -3.08 -20.75
C ASP A 161 -0.48 -2.15 -19.74
N ALA A 162 0.24 -1.24 -19.10
CA ALA A 162 -0.37 -0.23 -18.26
C ALA A 162 -1.31 0.65 -19.11
N PHE A 163 -2.45 1.02 -18.54
CA PHE A 163 -3.55 1.77 -19.18
C PHE A 163 -4.39 0.99 -20.21
N LYS A 164 -4.05 -0.23 -20.61
CA LYS A 164 -4.94 -1.04 -21.43
C LYS A 164 -6.19 -1.41 -20.65
N LYS A 165 -7.33 -1.52 -21.35
CA LYS A 165 -8.55 -2.00 -20.71
C LYS A 165 -8.55 -3.53 -20.67
N VAL A 166 -8.89 -4.08 -19.51
CA VAL A 166 -8.98 -5.53 -19.26
C VAL A 166 -10.29 -5.86 -18.55
N VAL A 167 -10.82 -7.03 -18.84
CA VAL A 167 -11.99 -7.56 -18.11
C VAL A 167 -11.54 -8.07 -16.75
N ARG A 168 -12.24 -7.67 -15.72
CA ARG A 168 -12.10 -8.19 -14.36
C ARG A 168 -13.43 -8.62 -13.81
N LYS A 169 -13.42 -9.71 -13.07
CA LYS A 169 -14.61 -10.25 -12.42
C LYS A 169 -14.68 -9.73 -11.00
N ASN A 170 -15.80 -9.14 -10.63
CA ASN A 170 -16.04 -8.77 -9.25
C ASN A 170 -16.25 -10.04 -8.43
N ILE A 171 -15.40 -10.25 -7.42
CA ILE A 171 -15.40 -11.46 -6.59
C ILE A 171 -16.74 -11.64 -5.85
N ASN A 172 -17.36 -10.55 -5.43
CA ASN A 172 -18.59 -10.58 -4.64
C ASN A 172 -19.85 -10.78 -5.47
N THR A 173 -19.89 -10.22 -6.69
CA THR A 173 -21.09 -10.21 -7.55
C THR A 173 -20.97 -11.12 -8.77
N ASN A 174 -19.78 -11.68 -9.04
CA ASN A 174 -19.43 -12.40 -10.27
C ASN A 174 -19.62 -11.59 -11.57
N LYS A 175 -19.93 -10.30 -11.49
CA LYS A 175 -20.11 -9.43 -12.65
C LYS A 175 -18.77 -9.09 -13.27
N GLU A 176 -18.68 -9.20 -14.59
CA GLU A 176 -17.52 -8.73 -15.36
C GLU A 176 -17.60 -7.22 -15.58
N ILE A 177 -16.51 -6.54 -15.37
CA ILE A 177 -16.35 -5.11 -15.64
C ILE A 177 -15.05 -4.85 -16.40
N MET A 178 -15.03 -3.79 -17.19
CA MET A 178 -13.84 -3.30 -17.86
C MET A 178 -13.12 -2.30 -16.96
N VAL A 179 -11.87 -2.59 -16.64
CA VAL A 179 -11.03 -1.69 -15.84
C VAL A 179 -9.68 -1.48 -16.49
N THR A 180 -9.03 -0.39 -16.15
CA THR A 180 -7.66 -0.10 -16.56
C THR A 180 -6.70 -1.12 -15.97
N SER A 181 -5.83 -1.68 -16.81
CA SER A 181 -4.74 -2.56 -16.38
C SER A 181 -3.69 -1.78 -15.62
N THR A 182 -3.15 -2.41 -14.59
CA THR A 182 -2.08 -1.87 -13.75
C THR A 182 -0.85 -2.77 -13.81
N SER A 183 0.26 -2.27 -13.31
CA SER A 183 1.53 -2.97 -13.29
C SER A 183 1.64 -3.94 -12.10
N CYS A 184 2.45 -4.99 -12.27
CA CYS A 184 2.77 -5.94 -11.21
C CYS A 184 4.20 -6.46 -11.38
N ASN A 185 5.00 -6.43 -10.29
CA ASN A 185 6.36 -6.95 -10.20
C ASN A 185 6.52 -7.74 -8.88
N ILE A 186 6.29 -9.05 -8.97
CA ILE A 186 6.49 -9.99 -7.87
C ILE A 186 7.97 -10.38 -7.85
N VAL A 187 8.57 -10.32 -6.68
CA VAL A 187 9.97 -10.72 -6.44
C VAL A 187 10.02 -11.83 -5.41
N ASP A 188 11.06 -12.66 -5.46
CA ASP A 188 11.35 -13.65 -4.43
C ASP A 188 11.89 -13.02 -3.13
N PHE A 189 12.02 -13.85 -2.09
CA PHE A 189 12.54 -13.38 -0.80
C PHE A 189 13.97 -12.86 -0.86
N ALA A 190 14.83 -13.42 -1.71
CA ALA A 190 16.23 -12.98 -1.82
C ALA A 190 16.27 -11.54 -2.35
N THR A 191 15.62 -11.31 -3.48
CA THR A 191 15.49 -9.99 -4.10
C THR A 191 14.84 -8.98 -3.16
N PHE A 192 13.75 -9.37 -2.46
CA PHE A 192 13.05 -8.49 -1.52
C PHE A 192 13.95 -8.03 -0.36
N LYS A 193 14.75 -8.95 0.21
CA LYS A 193 15.73 -8.63 1.27
C LYS A 193 16.87 -7.75 0.77
N GLU A 194 17.39 -8.04 -0.43
CA GLU A 194 18.44 -7.23 -1.05
C GLU A 194 18.00 -5.79 -1.29
N GLU A 195 16.77 -5.58 -1.77
CA GLU A 195 16.19 -4.25 -1.94
C GLU A 195 16.12 -3.48 -0.63
N ILE A 196 15.66 -4.11 0.45
CA ILE A 196 15.56 -3.52 1.78
C ILE A 196 16.95 -3.09 2.28
N ILE A 197 17.94 -4.00 2.22
CA ILE A 197 19.31 -3.75 2.70
C ILE A 197 19.98 -2.65 1.87
N ARG A 198 19.86 -2.70 0.55
CA ARG A 198 20.40 -1.69 -0.37
C ARG A 198 19.87 -0.28 -0.10
N ASN A 199 18.65 -0.17 0.42
CA ASN A 199 18.01 1.08 0.79
C ASN A 199 18.26 1.47 2.27
N ASN A 200 19.34 0.95 2.89
CA ASN A 200 19.84 1.28 4.23
C ASN A 200 18.92 0.89 5.40
N PHE A 201 18.04 -0.09 5.20
CA PHE A 201 17.24 -0.65 6.29
C PHE A 201 17.88 -1.90 6.88
N LYS A 202 17.67 -2.10 8.18
CA LYS A 202 17.90 -3.36 8.89
C LYS A 202 16.63 -4.17 8.87
N ILE A 203 16.73 -5.46 8.59
CA ILE A 203 15.61 -6.39 8.64
C ILE A 203 15.48 -6.94 10.06
N ILE A 204 14.36 -6.64 10.71
CA ILE A 204 14.03 -7.21 12.02
C ILE A 204 13.44 -8.60 11.82
N LYS A 205 12.50 -8.73 10.87
CA LYS A 205 11.82 -10.00 10.58
C LYS A 205 11.35 -10.04 9.13
N CYS A 206 11.48 -11.20 8.47
CA CYS A 206 10.82 -11.50 7.20
C CYS A 206 10.01 -12.79 7.33
N TYR A 207 8.82 -12.81 6.72
CA TYR A 207 7.93 -13.98 6.78
C TYR A 207 6.93 -13.97 5.62
N ILE A 208 6.20 -15.08 5.45
CA ILE A 208 5.06 -15.19 4.54
C ILE A 208 3.79 -15.05 5.36
N SER A 209 2.85 -14.26 4.87
CA SER A 209 1.49 -14.14 5.41
C SER A 209 0.46 -14.61 4.40
N SER A 210 -0.61 -15.23 4.91
CA SER A 210 -1.86 -15.50 4.19
C SER A 210 -3.04 -14.73 4.80
N ASP A 211 -2.77 -13.77 5.67
CA ASP A 211 -3.78 -13.01 6.43
C ASP A 211 -4.08 -11.63 5.82
N ILE A 212 -3.56 -11.37 4.60
CA ILE A 212 -3.84 -10.13 3.87
C ILE A 212 -5.08 -10.36 2.99
N PRO A 213 -6.16 -9.62 3.19
CA PRO A 213 -7.38 -9.78 2.40
C PRO A 213 -7.11 -9.62 0.90
N ASN A 214 -7.74 -10.48 0.09
CA ASN A 214 -7.61 -10.55 -1.38
C ASN A 214 -6.27 -11.11 -1.90
N PHE A 215 -5.36 -11.56 -1.04
CA PHE A 215 -4.09 -12.16 -1.46
C PHE A 215 -3.90 -13.54 -0.83
N ASP A 216 -3.57 -14.54 -1.64
CA ASP A 216 -3.31 -15.90 -1.14
C ASP A 216 -2.04 -15.95 -0.30
N LYS A 217 -0.98 -15.26 -0.76
CA LYS A 217 0.30 -15.15 -0.07
C LYS A 217 0.95 -13.79 -0.30
N CYS A 218 1.52 -13.27 0.76
CA CYS A 218 2.33 -12.06 0.74
C CYS A 218 3.66 -12.29 1.44
N ILE A 219 4.74 -11.73 0.88
CA ILE A 219 6.01 -11.57 1.57
C ILE A 219 5.96 -10.31 2.42
N CYS A 220 6.38 -10.44 3.68
CA CYS A 220 6.32 -9.38 4.67
C CYS A 220 7.71 -9.12 5.25
N ALA A 221 8.04 -7.86 5.47
CA ALA A 221 9.24 -7.46 6.19
C ALA A 221 8.93 -6.39 7.24
N ILE A 222 9.40 -6.62 8.47
CA ILE A 222 9.48 -5.60 9.52
C ILE A 222 10.92 -5.09 9.50
N ILE A 223 11.08 -3.77 9.33
CA ILE A 223 12.35 -3.12 9.10
C ILE A 223 12.54 -1.90 10.00
N SER A 224 13.78 -1.51 10.24
CA SER A 224 14.17 -0.28 10.95
C SER A 224 15.36 0.39 10.27
N LYS A 225 15.69 1.59 10.67
CA LYS A 225 16.94 2.27 10.27
C LYS A 225 18.17 1.63 10.88
#